data_be16051f592fa05af220d0ec8b849735
#
_entry.id   be16051f592fa05af220d0ec8b849735
#
_cell.length_a   1.000
_cell.length_b   1.000
_cell.length_c   1.000
_cell.angle_alpha   90.00
_cell.angle_beta   90.00
_cell.angle_gamma   90.00
#
_symmetry.space_group_name_H-M   'P 1'
#
loop_
_entity.id
_entity.type
_entity.pdbx_description
1 polymer ?
#
loop_
_entity_poly.entity_id
_entity_poly.type
_entity_poly.pdbx_seq_one_letter_code
_entity_poly.pdbx_strand_id
1 'polypeptide(L)'
;RVPDNVEENPTIVGHEFCGIIKEVGENWKNKFKPGDGFAIQPAHFYKGSQMAPGYSYSFCGGDAQYGNIPIETLLADCLLPYDSDTYFYGSLSEPMSCIVGTFHAMYHTSVGSYEHKMGIVDGGRMAMLASTGPMGLGAIDYALHCDRRPSLLVVTDIDDARLARAESIYTKEEAEKCGVELHFVNTKGLSVDDAAALLRGFTDGKGYDDVICMAPVRSVVEQADAILGFDGCLNFFAGPTDQKFKAEFNFFNVHYAYTHIVGTSGGNTNDMREAIAMMNEGRINPAVMITHVGGLDACAETTMHLPEIPGGKKLIYTHVSLPLTAISDFEEKGKSDPF
;
A
#
# COMPACT_ATOMS: atom_id res chain seq x y z
N ARG A 1 -3.71 7.90 16.51
CA ARG A 1 -3.23 6.58 17.00
C ARG A 1 -2.12 6.72 18.03
N VAL A 2 -1.21 7.68 17.84
CA VAL A 2 -0.20 7.98 18.86
C VAL A 2 -0.88 8.64 20.05
N PRO A 3 -0.66 8.16 21.30
CA PRO A 3 -1.26 8.74 22.49
C PRO A 3 -0.78 10.17 22.75
N ASP A 4 -1.64 11.02 23.32
CA ASP A 4 -1.29 12.41 23.65
C ASP A 4 -0.17 12.51 24.69
N ASN A 5 0.01 11.47 25.52
CA ASN A 5 1.03 11.39 26.56
C ASN A 5 2.28 10.58 26.15
N VAL A 6 2.58 10.50 24.86
CA VAL A 6 3.69 9.69 24.32
C VAL A 6 5.07 10.11 24.84
N GLU A 7 5.23 11.38 25.22
CA GLU A 7 6.48 11.87 25.83
C GLU A 7 6.72 11.26 27.24
N GLU A 8 5.64 11.03 28.00
CA GLU A 8 5.70 10.43 29.34
C GLU A 8 5.66 8.90 29.27
N ASN A 9 4.94 8.36 28.28
CA ASN A 9 4.75 6.93 28.05
C ASN A 9 5.10 6.59 26.60
N PRO A 10 6.40 6.45 26.28
CA PRO A 10 6.83 6.17 24.92
C PRO A 10 6.26 4.86 24.39
N THR A 11 5.94 4.84 23.11
CA THR A 11 5.41 3.68 22.39
C THR A 11 6.49 3.03 21.53
N ILE A 12 6.37 1.73 21.28
CA ILE A 12 7.17 1.05 20.26
C ILE A 12 6.53 1.33 18.91
N VAL A 13 7.30 1.87 17.98
CA VAL A 13 6.86 2.19 16.61
C VAL A 13 7.07 1.01 15.65
N GLY A 14 6.68 1.19 14.38
CA GLY A 14 6.75 0.14 13.36
C GLY A 14 5.50 -0.72 13.35
N HIS A 15 4.56 -0.43 12.45
CA HIS A 15 3.27 -1.13 12.38
C HIS A 15 3.19 -2.16 11.25
N GLU A 16 4.18 -2.21 10.37
CA GLU A 16 4.33 -3.16 9.28
C GLU A 16 5.31 -4.26 9.73
N PHE A 17 4.86 -5.24 10.51
CA PHE A 17 5.76 -6.25 11.04
C PHE A 17 5.16 -7.67 11.09
N CYS A 18 6.06 -8.62 11.14
CA CYS A 18 5.80 -10.03 11.37
C CYS A 18 6.81 -10.60 12.37
N GLY A 19 6.60 -11.81 12.80
CA GLY A 19 7.54 -12.45 13.73
C GLY A 19 7.19 -13.89 14.05
N ILE A 20 7.87 -14.41 15.07
CA ILE A 20 7.69 -15.77 15.58
C ILE A 20 7.17 -15.70 17.01
N ILE A 21 6.11 -16.43 17.30
CA ILE A 21 5.53 -16.55 18.65
C ILE A 21 6.52 -17.30 19.55
N LYS A 22 6.92 -16.67 20.65
CA LYS A 22 7.82 -17.28 21.64
C LYS A 22 7.08 -17.93 22.78
N GLU A 23 6.02 -17.28 23.27
CA GLU A 23 5.20 -17.75 24.36
C GLU A 23 3.73 -17.45 24.08
N VAL A 24 2.83 -18.29 24.64
CA VAL A 24 1.39 -18.16 24.45
C VAL A 24 0.69 -18.19 25.80
N GLY A 25 -0.14 -17.17 26.06
CA GLY A 25 -1.00 -17.14 27.26
C GLY A 25 -1.99 -18.28 27.29
N GLU A 26 -2.37 -18.74 28.48
CA GLU A 26 -3.21 -19.95 28.70
C GLU A 26 -4.49 -19.96 27.86
N ASN A 27 -5.16 -18.83 27.70
CA ASN A 27 -6.43 -18.71 26.98
C ASN A 27 -6.29 -18.83 25.45
N TRP A 28 -5.08 -18.85 24.92
CA TRP A 28 -4.81 -18.86 23.48
C TRP A 28 -4.04 -20.08 22.99
N LYS A 29 -3.67 -21.00 23.88
CA LYS A 29 -2.92 -22.23 23.56
C LYS A 29 -3.64 -23.18 22.59
N ASN A 30 -4.95 -23.04 22.45
CA ASN A 30 -5.75 -23.78 21.48
C ASN A 30 -5.65 -23.20 20.06
N LYS A 31 -5.21 -21.95 19.92
CA LYS A 31 -5.15 -21.24 18.64
C LYS A 31 -3.70 -21.03 18.16
N PHE A 32 -2.78 -20.84 19.08
CA PHE A 32 -1.37 -20.54 18.81
C PHE A 32 -0.43 -21.41 19.61
N LYS A 33 0.78 -21.62 19.11
CA LYS A 33 1.87 -22.31 19.80
C LYS A 33 3.20 -21.61 19.62
N PRO A 34 4.17 -21.79 20.52
CA PRO A 34 5.53 -21.31 20.30
C PRO A 34 6.11 -21.87 18.99
N GLY A 35 6.77 -21.02 18.23
CA GLY A 35 7.32 -21.35 16.92
C GLY A 35 6.42 -20.99 15.74
N ASP A 36 5.14 -20.69 15.94
CA ASP A 36 4.26 -20.23 14.86
C ASP A 36 4.72 -18.85 14.34
N GLY A 37 4.77 -18.72 13.04
CA GLY A 37 4.94 -17.44 12.38
C GLY A 37 3.63 -16.63 12.37
N PHE A 38 3.75 -15.32 12.43
CA PHE A 38 2.59 -14.42 12.35
C PHE A 38 2.87 -13.18 11.51
N ALA A 39 1.83 -12.66 10.89
CA ALA A 39 1.72 -11.29 10.41
C ALA A 39 0.59 -10.58 11.18
N ILE A 40 0.65 -9.26 11.29
CA ILE A 40 -0.28 -8.51 12.11
C ILE A 40 -1.01 -7.43 11.31
N GLN A 41 -2.36 -7.40 11.43
CA GLN A 41 -3.16 -6.27 10.98
C GLN A 41 -3.27 -5.25 12.13
N PRO A 42 -2.56 -4.12 12.05
CA PRO A 42 -2.52 -3.16 13.16
C PRO A 42 -3.82 -2.39 13.33
N ALA A 43 -4.59 -2.22 12.25
CA ALA A 43 -5.86 -1.49 12.27
C ALA A 43 -7.02 -2.39 12.77
N HIS A 44 -6.92 -2.87 14.01
CA HIS A 44 -7.89 -3.81 14.55
C HIS A 44 -9.22 -3.19 14.97
N PHE A 45 -9.32 -1.88 15.17
CA PHE A 45 -10.53 -1.11 15.50
C PHE A 45 -11.44 -1.77 16.57
N TYR A 46 -10.84 -2.48 17.52
CA TYR A 46 -11.58 -3.26 18.50
C TYR A 46 -12.49 -2.36 19.34
N LYS A 47 -13.79 -2.61 19.29
CA LYS A 47 -14.84 -1.81 19.97
C LYS A 47 -14.74 -0.31 19.70
N GLY A 48 -14.30 0.08 18.49
CA GLY A 48 -14.16 1.47 18.09
C GLY A 48 -12.87 2.16 18.56
N SER A 49 -11.96 1.43 19.20
CA SER A 49 -10.65 1.96 19.59
C SER A 49 -9.79 2.26 18.36
N GLN A 50 -9.09 3.39 18.40
CA GLN A 50 -8.08 3.78 17.41
C GLN A 50 -6.66 3.28 17.77
N MET A 51 -6.49 2.64 18.93
CA MET A 51 -5.20 2.07 19.32
C MET A 51 -4.76 0.99 18.35
N ALA A 52 -3.45 0.96 18.05
CA ALA A 52 -2.90 0.02 17.08
C ALA A 52 -1.45 -0.37 17.45
N PRO A 53 -1.07 -1.65 17.27
CA PRO A 53 0.32 -2.07 17.33
C PRO A 53 1.23 -1.20 16.45
N GLY A 54 2.40 -0.86 16.95
CA GLY A 54 3.35 0.02 16.25
C GLY A 54 3.01 1.50 16.25
N TYR A 55 1.96 1.90 17.03
CA TYR A 55 1.59 3.31 17.23
C TYR A 55 1.28 3.65 18.67
N SER A 56 0.59 2.77 19.41
CA SER A 56 -0.12 3.14 20.63
C SER A 56 0.35 2.38 21.87
N TYR A 57 1.09 1.29 21.69
CA TYR A 57 1.48 0.43 22.81
C TYR A 57 2.96 0.59 23.14
N SER A 58 3.27 0.70 24.44
CA SER A 58 4.66 0.71 24.94
C SER A 58 5.33 -0.67 24.91
N PHE A 59 4.60 -1.71 24.54
CA PHE A 59 5.04 -3.11 24.58
C PHE A 59 4.80 -3.87 23.26
N CYS A 60 4.30 -3.19 22.21
CA CYS A 60 4.01 -3.83 20.91
C CYS A 60 4.27 -2.89 19.74
N GLY A 61 5.21 -3.27 18.89
CA GLY A 61 5.59 -2.62 17.64
C GLY A 61 6.71 -3.38 16.97
N GLY A 62 6.94 -3.11 15.68
CA GLY A 62 7.92 -3.81 14.85
C GLY A 62 9.37 -3.45 15.19
N ASP A 63 9.62 -2.24 15.71
CA ASP A 63 10.98 -1.76 16.01
C ASP A 63 11.47 -2.27 17.39
N ALA A 64 11.28 -3.56 17.63
CA ALA A 64 11.71 -4.26 18.84
C ALA A 64 12.05 -5.72 18.53
N GLN A 65 12.99 -6.27 19.31
CA GLN A 65 13.34 -7.70 19.22
C GLN A 65 12.24 -8.60 19.78
N TYR A 66 11.55 -8.13 20.81
CA TYR A 66 10.47 -8.85 21.49
C TYR A 66 9.35 -7.87 21.84
N GLY A 67 8.12 -8.34 21.80
CA GLY A 67 6.95 -7.57 22.19
C GLY A 67 5.81 -8.48 22.64
N ASN A 68 4.82 -7.90 23.31
CA ASN A 68 3.61 -8.60 23.70
C ASN A 68 2.47 -8.18 22.75
N ILE A 69 1.79 -9.13 22.16
CA ILE A 69 0.65 -8.85 21.29
C ILE A 69 -0.54 -8.41 22.16
N PRO A 70 -1.14 -7.23 21.90
CA PRO A 70 -2.31 -6.76 22.63
C PRO A 70 -3.49 -7.73 22.50
N ILE A 71 -4.25 -7.89 23.59
CA ILE A 71 -5.42 -8.79 23.60
C ILE A 71 -6.46 -8.37 22.57
N GLU A 72 -6.59 -7.08 22.29
CA GLU A 72 -7.50 -6.52 21.29
C GLU A 72 -7.19 -7.03 19.88
N THR A 73 -5.93 -7.18 19.54
CA THR A 73 -5.48 -7.75 18.27
C THR A 73 -5.95 -9.20 18.11
N LEU A 74 -5.87 -9.99 19.19
CA LEU A 74 -6.32 -11.38 19.19
C LEU A 74 -7.85 -11.49 19.12
N LEU A 75 -8.56 -10.65 19.88
CA LEU A 75 -10.02 -10.61 19.90
C LEU A 75 -10.65 -10.10 18.61
N ALA A 76 -9.92 -9.24 17.87
CA ALA A 76 -10.30 -8.76 16.55
C ALA A 76 -9.87 -9.70 15.40
N ASP A 77 -9.27 -10.85 15.71
CA ASP A 77 -8.72 -11.81 14.75
C ASP A 77 -7.68 -11.19 13.78
N CYS A 78 -6.90 -10.24 14.29
CA CYS A 78 -5.91 -9.47 13.54
C CYS A 78 -4.47 -9.99 13.66
N LEU A 79 -4.23 -11.08 14.37
CA LEU A 79 -2.98 -11.84 14.35
C LEU A 79 -3.17 -13.03 13.40
N LEU A 80 -2.55 -12.96 12.24
CA LEU A 80 -2.73 -13.94 11.17
C LEU A 80 -1.59 -14.95 11.16
N PRO A 81 -1.85 -16.24 10.98
CA PRO A 81 -0.80 -17.21 10.71
C PRO A 81 -0.02 -16.81 9.46
N TYR A 82 1.30 -16.90 9.55
CA TYR A 82 2.21 -16.64 8.46
C TYR A 82 3.28 -17.73 8.44
N ASP A 83 3.23 -18.58 7.44
CA ASP A 83 4.15 -19.71 7.27
C ASP A 83 4.94 -19.50 5.97
N SER A 84 6.09 -18.87 6.08
CA SER A 84 6.99 -18.63 4.96
C SER A 84 8.43 -18.57 5.47
N ASP A 85 9.35 -18.99 4.62
CA ASP A 85 10.80 -18.92 4.87
C ASP A 85 11.35 -17.48 4.84
N THR A 86 10.50 -16.49 4.52
CA THR A 86 10.91 -15.09 4.34
C THR A 86 10.12 -14.14 5.23
N TYR A 87 10.80 -13.43 6.14
CA TYR A 87 10.16 -12.43 7.01
C TYR A 87 9.70 -11.18 6.26
N PHE A 88 10.39 -10.77 5.21
CA PHE A 88 10.05 -9.52 4.52
C PHE A 88 8.66 -9.55 3.85
N TYR A 89 8.21 -10.68 3.35
CA TYR A 89 6.82 -10.80 2.88
C TYR A 89 5.80 -10.64 4.00
N GLY A 90 6.08 -11.21 5.18
CA GLY A 90 5.23 -11.05 6.34
C GLY A 90 5.06 -9.60 6.77
N SER A 91 6.16 -8.83 6.77
CA SER A 91 6.10 -7.40 7.09
C SER A 91 5.41 -6.57 6.00
N LEU A 92 5.50 -6.98 4.74
CA LEU A 92 4.85 -6.30 3.61
C LEU A 92 3.36 -6.68 3.44
N SER A 93 2.86 -7.63 4.21
CA SER A 93 1.44 -8.02 4.15
C SER A 93 0.51 -6.89 4.60
N GLU A 94 0.95 -6.04 5.54
CA GLU A 94 0.18 -4.86 5.95
C GLU A 94 0.04 -3.84 4.82
N PRO A 95 1.14 -3.31 4.21
CA PRO A 95 0.99 -2.37 3.10
C PRO A 95 0.28 -2.98 1.89
N MET A 96 0.46 -4.26 1.61
CA MET A 96 -0.33 -4.93 0.56
C MET A 96 -1.81 -4.99 0.92
N SER A 97 -2.17 -5.19 2.19
CA SER A 97 -3.57 -5.12 2.63
C SER A 97 -4.22 -3.76 2.37
N CYS A 98 -3.44 -2.68 2.52
CA CYS A 98 -3.91 -1.32 2.20
C CYS A 98 -4.23 -1.18 0.71
N ILE A 99 -3.38 -1.76 -0.15
CA ILE A 99 -3.58 -1.79 -1.60
C ILE A 99 -4.84 -2.61 -1.94
N VAL A 100 -4.93 -3.85 -1.48
CA VAL A 100 -6.09 -4.73 -1.70
C VAL A 100 -7.38 -4.03 -1.27
N GLY A 101 -7.40 -3.45 -0.06
CA GLY A 101 -8.53 -2.71 0.46
C GLY A 101 -8.92 -1.50 -0.39
N THR A 102 -7.96 -0.86 -1.06
CA THR A 102 -8.23 0.24 -2.00
C THR A 102 -9.02 -0.23 -3.21
N PHE A 103 -8.63 -1.36 -3.80
CA PHE A 103 -9.35 -1.94 -4.93
C PHE A 103 -10.74 -2.44 -4.52
N HIS A 104 -10.88 -3.04 -3.35
CA HIS A 104 -12.17 -3.51 -2.82
C HIS A 104 -13.13 -2.38 -2.44
N ALA A 105 -12.59 -1.22 -2.02
CA ALA A 105 -13.39 -0.07 -1.61
C ALA A 105 -13.92 0.76 -2.78
N MET A 106 -13.39 0.58 -4.00
CA MET A 106 -14.02 1.13 -5.20
C MET A 106 -15.46 0.65 -5.31
N TYR A 107 -16.32 1.42 -5.91
CA TYR A 107 -17.67 0.97 -6.19
C TYR A 107 -18.26 1.65 -7.43
N HIS A 108 -19.17 0.94 -8.05
CA HIS A 108 -19.91 1.36 -9.23
C HIS A 108 -21.39 1.12 -9.03
N THR A 109 -22.20 1.81 -9.83
CA THR A 109 -23.65 1.70 -9.77
C THR A 109 -24.22 1.23 -11.11
N SER A 110 -25.52 1.28 -11.25
CA SER A 110 -26.20 1.14 -12.53
C SER A 110 -27.26 2.23 -12.61
N VAL A 111 -27.46 2.81 -13.77
CA VAL A 111 -28.46 3.85 -13.96
C VAL A 111 -29.82 3.38 -13.44
N GLY A 112 -30.40 4.18 -12.54
CA GLY A 112 -31.68 3.87 -11.91
C GLY A 112 -31.62 2.89 -10.73
N SER A 113 -30.42 2.48 -10.29
CA SER A 113 -30.18 1.66 -9.10
C SER A 113 -29.32 2.40 -8.09
N TYR A 114 -29.59 2.19 -6.80
CA TYR A 114 -28.77 2.67 -5.69
C TYR A 114 -27.89 1.55 -5.10
N GLU A 115 -27.86 0.37 -5.74
CA GLU A 115 -27.01 -0.73 -5.32
C GLU A 115 -25.56 -0.48 -5.75
N HIS A 116 -24.65 -0.60 -4.82
CA HIS A 116 -23.22 -0.48 -5.06
C HIS A 116 -22.63 -1.85 -5.43
N LYS A 117 -21.97 -1.91 -6.57
CA LYS A 117 -21.16 -3.05 -6.98
C LYS A 117 -19.73 -2.76 -6.52
N MET A 118 -19.32 -3.38 -5.40
CA MET A 118 -18.02 -3.14 -4.81
C MET A 118 -16.88 -3.73 -5.66
N GLY A 119 -15.73 -3.10 -5.55
CA GLY A 119 -14.51 -3.42 -6.29
C GLY A 119 -14.42 -2.67 -7.62
N ILE A 120 -13.24 -2.78 -8.26
CA ILE A 120 -12.98 -2.17 -9.57
C ILE A 120 -13.83 -2.80 -10.67
N VAL A 121 -13.94 -2.14 -11.82
CA VAL A 121 -14.60 -2.71 -13.01
C VAL A 121 -13.71 -3.79 -13.62
N ASP A 122 -14.20 -5.02 -13.67
CA ASP A 122 -13.49 -6.11 -14.34
C ASP A 122 -13.40 -5.86 -15.87
N GLY A 123 -12.18 -5.89 -16.41
CA GLY A 123 -11.91 -5.50 -17.78
C GLY A 123 -12.06 -3.99 -18.05
N GLY A 124 -12.19 -3.18 -17.00
CA GLY A 124 -12.35 -1.73 -17.10
C GLY A 124 -11.04 -0.97 -17.42
N ARG A 125 -11.14 0.33 -17.43
CA ARG A 125 -10.02 1.25 -17.68
C ARG A 125 -9.61 1.88 -16.37
N MET A 126 -8.35 1.66 -15.96
CA MET A 126 -7.82 2.15 -14.70
C MET A 126 -6.68 3.14 -14.90
N ALA A 127 -6.64 4.20 -14.11
CA ALA A 127 -5.50 5.08 -13.98
C ALA A 127 -4.98 5.12 -12.54
N MET A 128 -3.67 5.10 -12.38
CA MET A 128 -2.99 5.29 -11.10
C MET A 128 -2.09 6.51 -11.18
N LEU A 129 -2.41 7.56 -10.43
CA LEU A 129 -1.74 8.84 -10.51
C LEU A 129 -0.67 8.99 -9.41
N ALA A 130 0.54 9.46 -9.81
CA ALA A 130 1.73 9.56 -8.96
C ALA A 130 2.10 8.22 -8.32
N SER A 131 2.13 7.14 -9.10
CA SER A 131 2.08 5.76 -8.63
C SER A 131 3.35 4.95 -8.90
N THR A 132 4.52 5.55 -9.00
CA THR A 132 5.79 4.82 -9.15
C THR A 132 6.62 4.76 -7.86
N GLY A 133 6.05 5.22 -6.75
CA GLY A 133 6.57 4.99 -5.41
C GLY A 133 6.32 3.54 -4.92
N PRO A 134 6.80 3.18 -3.72
CA PRO A 134 6.69 1.80 -3.22
C PRO A 134 5.25 1.27 -3.20
N MET A 135 4.29 2.05 -2.68
CA MET A 135 2.88 1.63 -2.66
C MET A 135 2.30 1.52 -4.07
N GLY A 136 2.69 2.41 -4.98
CA GLY A 136 2.28 2.34 -6.38
C GLY A 136 2.81 1.11 -7.10
N LEU A 137 4.07 0.72 -6.87
CA LEU A 137 4.61 -0.53 -7.41
C LEU A 137 3.82 -1.75 -6.96
N GLY A 138 3.49 -1.84 -5.66
CA GLY A 138 2.63 -2.90 -5.16
C GLY A 138 1.20 -2.85 -5.75
N ALA A 139 0.66 -1.66 -6.01
CA ALA A 139 -0.65 -1.50 -6.63
C ALA A 139 -0.66 -1.93 -8.10
N ILE A 140 0.42 -1.65 -8.85
CA ILE A 140 0.60 -2.15 -10.23
C ILE A 140 0.64 -3.69 -10.21
N ASP A 141 1.45 -4.27 -9.32
CA ASP A 141 1.55 -5.73 -9.17
C ASP A 141 0.18 -6.36 -8.89
N TYR A 142 -0.55 -5.81 -7.94
CA TYR A 142 -1.89 -6.28 -7.61
C TYR A 142 -2.87 -6.12 -8.80
N ALA A 143 -2.86 -4.98 -9.50
CA ALA A 143 -3.71 -4.75 -10.67
C ALA A 143 -3.48 -5.76 -11.81
N LEU A 144 -2.23 -6.20 -11.99
CA LEU A 144 -1.88 -7.20 -13.00
C LEU A 144 -2.28 -8.63 -12.61
N HIS A 145 -2.38 -8.94 -11.31
CA HIS A 145 -2.47 -10.32 -10.83
C HIS A 145 -3.71 -10.63 -9.98
N CYS A 146 -4.52 -9.64 -9.61
CA CYS A 146 -5.79 -9.87 -8.90
C CYS A 146 -6.81 -10.57 -9.81
N ASP A 147 -7.88 -11.12 -9.21
CA ASP A 147 -8.88 -11.88 -9.96
C ASP A 147 -9.74 -10.99 -10.86
N ARG A 148 -10.02 -9.75 -10.42
CA ARG A 148 -10.73 -8.73 -11.18
C ARG A 148 -9.72 -7.68 -11.67
N ARG A 149 -9.35 -7.72 -12.94
CA ARG A 149 -8.29 -6.91 -13.53
C ARG A 149 -8.82 -5.84 -14.48
N PRO A 150 -8.16 -4.66 -14.59
CA PRO A 150 -8.44 -3.74 -15.68
C PRO A 150 -7.97 -4.33 -17.02
N SER A 151 -8.58 -3.91 -18.11
CA SER A 151 -8.06 -4.20 -19.48
C SER A 151 -7.03 -3.16 -19.92
N LEU A 152 -7.11 -1.94 -19.36
CA LEU A 152 -6.17 -0.84 -19.57
C LEU A 152 -5.72 -0.31 -18.23
N LEU A 153 -4.41 -0.20 -18.01
CA LEU A 153 -3.80 0.42 -16.86
C LEU A 153 -2.83 1.53 -17.29
N VAL A 154 -3.13 2.77 -16.90
CA VAL A 154 -2.24 3.92 -17.14
C VAL A 154 -1.68 4.41 -15.82
N VAL A 155 -0.36 4.39 -15.69
CA VAL A 155 0.39 4.78 -14.49
C VAL A 155 1.11 6.09 -14.75
N THR A 156 0.96 7.08 -13.87
CA THR A 156 1.65 8.36 -14.02
C THR A 156 2.64 8.64 -12.90
N ASP A 157 3.66 9.39 -13.23
CA ASP A 157 4.55 10.06 -12.29
C ASP A 157 5.18 11.30 -12.98
N ILE A 158 5.95 12.09 -12.22
CA ILE A 158 6.72 13.23 -12.72
C ILE A 158 8.22 12.96 -12.75
N ASP A 159 8.66 11.83 -12.27
CA ASP A 159 10.08 11.43 -12.13
C ASP A 159 10.41 10.35 -13.17
N ASP A 160 11.26 10.69 -14.14
CA ASP A 160 11.66 9.79 -15.22
C ASP A 160 12.39 8.54 -14.71
N ALA A 161 13.20 8.66 -13.66
CA ALA A 161 13.94 7.52 -13.12
C ALA A 161 13.01 6.52 -12.42
N ARG A 162 11.98 7.02 -11.71
CA ARG A 162 10.96 6.18 -11.09
C ARG A 162 10.09 5.49 -12.14
N LEU A 163 9.68 6.20 -13.18
CA LEU A 163 8.93 5.63 -14.31
C LEU A 163 9.75 4.53 -14.99
N ALA A 164 11.01 4.80 -15.35
CA ALA A 164 11.89 3.82 -15.97
C ALA A 164 12.10 2.58 -15.08
N ARG A 165 12.24 2.76 -13.76
CA ARG A 165 12.31 1.65 -12.81
C ARG A 165 11.01 0.84 -12.80
N ALA A 166 9.86 1.49 -12.74
CA ALA A 166 8.57 0.79 -12.76
C ALA A 166 8.37 0.00 -14.06
N GLU A 167 8.71 0.60 -15.21
CA GLU A 167 8.64 -0.05 -16.53
C GLU A 167 9.62 -1.24 -16.66
N SER A 168 10.79 -1.17 -15.97
CA SER A 168 11.72 -2.30 -15.92
C SER A 168 11.27 -3.46 -15.04
N ILE A 169 10.40 -3.20 -14.08
CA ILE A 169 9.82 -4.22 -13.18
C ILE A 169 8.57 -4.84 -13.82
N TYR A 170 7.70 -4.01 -14.40
CA TYR A 170 6.42 -4.40 -15.01
C TYR A 170 6.45 -4.07 -16.49
N THR A 171 6.92 -5.02 -17.30
CA THR A 171 7.03 -4.82 -18.75
C THR A 171 5.67 -4.92 -19.43
N LYS A 172 5.55 -4.28 -20.60
CA LYS A 172 4.32 -4.36 -21.40
C LYS A 172 4.01 -5.81 -21.79
N GLU A 173 5.05 -6.57 -22.14
CA GLU A 173 4.92 -7.98 -22.54
C GLU A 173 4.39 -8.86 -21.40
N GLU A 174 4.77 -8.57 -20.14
CA GLU A 174 4.25 -9.30 -18.98
C GLU A 174 2.81 -8.87 -18.67
N ALA A 175 2.51 -7.58 -18.74
CA ALA A 175 1.15 -7.08 -18.57
C ALA A 175 0.18 -7.65 -19.64
N GLU A 176 0.59 -7.71 -20.91
CA GLU A 176 -0.18 -8.32 -21.99
C GLU A 176 -0.49 -9.81 -21.75
N LYS A 177 0.46 -10.56 -21.14
CA LYS A 177 0.18 -11.96 -20.74
C LYS A 177 -0.89 -12.05 -19.65
N CYS A 178 -1.02 -11.02 -18.84
CA CYS A 178 -2.08 -10.88 -17.83
C CYS A 178 -3.39 -10.34 -18.42
N GLY A 179 -3.41 -9.98 -19.71
CA GLY A 179 -4.58 -9.39 -20.39
C GLY A 179 -4.75 -7.90 -20.12
N VAL A 180 -3.70 -7.20 -19.72
CA VAL A 180 -3.70 -5.77 -19.35
C VAL A 180 -2.83 -4.98 -20.33
N GLU A 181 -3.40 -3.95 -20.95
CA GLU A 181 -2.63 -2.95 -21.69
C GLU A 181 -2.04 -1.94 -20.69
N LEU A 182 -0.69 -1.91 -20.55
CA LEU A 182 0.01 -1.11 -19.55
C LEU A 182 0.76 0.07 -20.19
N HIS A 183 0.55 1.27 -19.65
CA HIS A 183 1.27 2.48 -20.05
C HIS A 183 1.85 3.22 -18.84
N PHE A 184 3.10 3.70 -19.01
CA PHE A 184 3.74 4.62 -18.08
C PHE A 184 3.84 6.01 -18.73
N VAL A 185 3.37 7.05 -18.04
CA VAL A 185 3.22 8.40 -18.59
C VAL A 185 3.84 9.44 -17.65
N ASN A 186 4.78 10.22 -18.19
CA ASN A 186 5.32 11.37 -17.45
C ASN A 186 4.37 12.57 -17.62
N THR A 187 3.85 13.09 -16.51
CA THR A 187 2.96 14.26 -16.47
C THR A 187 3.65 15.53 -15.96
N LYS A 188 5.00 15.52 -15.87
CA LYS A 188 5.78 16.65 -15.37
C LYS A 188 5.54 17.92 -16.19
N GLY A 189 5.17 18.97 -15.49
CA GLY A 189 5.00 20.30 -16.10
C GLY A 189 3.69 20.48 -16.87
N LEU A 190 2.82 19.48 -16.92
CA LEU A 190 1.51 19.62 -17.54
C LEU A 190 0.54 20.34 -16.57
N SER A 191 -0.33 21.16 -17.13
CA SER A 191 -1.50 21.66 -16.40
C SER A 191 -2.48 20.51 -16.11
N VAL A 192 -3.47 20.75 -15.22
CA VAL A 192 -4.53 19.76 -14.96
C VAL A 192 -5.26 19.38 -16.26
N ASP A 193 -5.60 20.38 -17.08
CA ASP A 193 -6.33 20.18 -18.34
C ASP A 193 -5.48 19.44 -19.39
N ASP A 194 -4.20 19.80 -19.54
CA ASP A 194 -3.31 19.14 -20.50
C ASP A 194 -3.05 17.68 -20.10
N ALA A 195 -2.84 17.42 -18.81
CA ALA A 195 -2.68 16.06 -18.30
C ALA A 195 -3.96 15.25 -18.48
N ALA A 196 -5.12 15.84 -18.17
CA ALA A 196 -6.42 15.18 -18.37
C ALA A 196 -6.67 14.87 -19.86
N ALA A 197 -6.36 15.80 -20.78
CA ALA A 197 -6.49 15.57 -22.20
C ALA A 197 -5.59 14.44 -22.70
N LEU A 198 -4.31 14.42 -22.26
CA LEU A 198 -3.36 13.35 -22.57
C LEU A 198 -3.88 11.98 -22.08
N LEU A 199 -4.28 11.90 -20.80
CA LEU A 199 -4.71 10.64 -20.19
C LEU A 199 -6.03 10.14 -20.80
N ARG A 200 -6.99 11.02 -21.06
CA ARG A 200 -8.23 10.63 -21.75
C ARG A 200 -8.01 10.15 -23.18
N GLY A 201 -6.88 10.51 -23.80
CA GLY A 201 -6.48 9.99 -25.12
C GLY A 201 -6.36 8.46 -25.15
N PHE A 202 -5.90 7.82 -24.06
CA PHE A 202 -5.82 6.36 -23.94
C PHE A 202 -7.19 5.67 -23.87
N THR A 203 -8.26 6.41 -23.68
CA THR A 203 -9.63 5.90 -23.50
C THR A 203 -10.59 6.35 -24.60
N ASP A 204 -10.10 6.85 -25.74
CA ASP A 204 -10.90 7.48 -26.79
C ASP A 204 -11.83 8.58 -26.25
N GLY A 205 -11.37 9.32 -25.24
CA GLY A 205 -12.13 10.38 -24.58
C GLY A 205 -13.19 9.92 -23.58
N LYS A 206 -13.42 8.61 -23.42
CA LYS A 206 -14.45 8.06 -22.52
C LYS A 206 -14.14 8.27 -21.02
N GLY A 207 -12.85 8.41 -20.68
CA GLY A 207 -12.36 8.47 -19.30
C GLY A 207 -12.24 7.10 -18.64
N TYR A 208 -11.82 7.11 -17.38
CA TYR A 208 -11.47 5.92 -16.62
C TYR A 208 -12.63 5.47 -15.74
N ASP A 209 -12.77 4.17 -15.59
CA ASP A 209 -13.75 3.56 -14.71
C ASP A 209 -13.25 3.62 -13.26
N ASP A 210 -11.94 3.41 -13.04
CA ASP A 210 -11.29 3.43 -11.74
C ASP A 210 -10.05 4.33 -11.76
N VAL A 211 -9.93 5.23 -10.79
CA VAL A 211 -8.75 6.09 -10.63
C VAL A 211 -8.24 6.03 -9.20
N ILE A 212 -6.95 5.74 -9.02
CA ILE A 212 -6.30 5.77 -7.70
C ILE A 212 -5.34 6.96 -7.65
N CYS A 213 -5.51 7.85 -6.66
CA CYS A 213 -4.64 8.98 -6.40
C CYS A 213 -3.65 8.64 -5.26
N MET A 214 -2.35 8.51 -5.59
CA MET A 214 -1.31 8.05 -4.67
C MET A 214 -0.50 9.19 -4.01
N ALA A 215 -0.70 10.45 -4.42
CA ALA A 215 -0.01 11.59 -3.83
C ALA A 215 -0.98 12.64 -3.29
N PRO A 216 -0.74 13.21 -2.09
CA PRO A 216 -1.57 14.28 -1.52
C PRO A 216 -1.18 15.64 -2.13
N VAL A 217 -1.32 15.74 -3.44
CA VAL A 217 -1.04 16.95 -4.22
C VAL A 217 -2.32 17.41 -4.89
N ARG A 218 -2.71 18.67 -4.66
CA ARG A 218 -3.97 19.23 -5.11
C ARG A 218 -4.19 19.02 -6.63
N SER A 219 -3.22 19.36 -7.45
CA SER A 219 -3.34 19.22 -8.92
C SER A 219 -3.48 17.75 -9.36
N VAL A 220 -2.90 16.78 -8.64
CA VAL A 220 -3.05 15.35 -8.93
C VAL A 220 -4.47 14.87 -8.60
N VAL A 221 -5.07 15.36 -7.52
CA VAL A 221 -6.47 15.06 -7.17
C VAL A 221 -7.43 15.66 -8.20
N GLU A 222 -7.17 16.90 -8.63
CA GLU A 222 -7.95 17.58 -9.67
C GLU A 222 -7.82 16.90 -11.03
N GLN A 223 -6.62 16.40 -11.38
CA GLN A 223 -6.41 15.54 -12.56
C GLN A 223 -7.22 14.25 -12.46
N ALA A 224 -7.24 13.60 -11.27
CA ALA A 224 -7.98 12.38 -11.04
C ALA A 224 -9.49 12.57 -11.28
N ASP A 225 -10.07 13.67 -10.79
CA ASP A 225 -11.47 14.02 -11.05
C ASP A 225 -11.71 14.27 -12.56
N ALA A 226 -10.83 15.02 -13.22
CA ALA A 226 -10.98 15.40 -14.63
C ALA A 226 -10.93 14.23 -15.61
N ILE A 227 -10.32 13.10 -15.23
CA ILE A 227 -10.20 11.91 -16.10
C ILE A 227 -11.26 10.84 -15.85
N LEU A 228 -12.10 10.98 -14.82
CA LEU A 228 -13.17 10.01 -14.57
C LEU A 228 -14.12 9.87 -15.76
N GLY A 229 -14.48 8.65 -16.06
CA GLY A 229 -15.55 8.33 -17.02
C GLY A 229 -16.93 8.37 -16.37
N PHE A 230 -17.94 7.93 -17.13
CA PHE A 230 -19.30 7.76 -16.59
C PHE A 230 -19.29 6.63 -15.53
N ASP A 231 -19.92 6.88 -14.38
CA ASP A 231 -19.93 6.00 -13.19
C ASP A 231 -18.50 5.70 -12.66
N GLY A 232 -17.53 6.57 -13.00
CA GLY A 232 -16.14 6.40 -12.62
C GLY A 232 -15.91 6.65 -11.12
N CYS A 233 -15.04 5.86 -10.50
CA CYS A 233 -14.71 5.94 -9.08
C CYS A 233 -13.27 6.41 -8.86
N LEU A 234 -13.09 7.48 -8.09
CA LEU A 234 -11.81 7.97 -7.59
C LEU A 234 -11.58 7.47 -6.18
N ASN A 235 -10.51 6.70 -5.94
CA ASN A 235 -10.02 6.43 -4.61
C ASN A 235 -8.85 7.36 -4.27
N PHE A 236 -9.03 8.17 -3.23
CA PHE A 236 -7.97 8.97 -2.65
C PHE A 236 -7.21 8.13 -1.62
N PHE A 237 -6.17 7.43 -2.10
CA PHE A 237 -5.30 6.56 -1.30
C PHE A 237 -4.28 7.36 -0.50
N ALA A 238 -3.85 8.51 -1.00
CA ALA A 238 -2.82 9.33 -0.38
C ALA A 238 -3.23 9.81 1.02
N GLY A 239 -2.28 9.77 1.97
CA GLY A 239 -2.48 10.24 3.34
C GLY A 239 -1.93 11.66 3.54
N PRO A 240 -2.73 12.73 3.45
CA PRO A 240 -2.24 14.09 3.71
C PRO A 240 -1.92 14.27 5.20
N THR A 241 -0.84 14.95 5.50
CA THR A 241 -0.49 15.37 6.86
C THR A 241 -1.20 16.67 7.27
N ASP A 242 -1.55 17.52 6.30
CA ASP A 242 -2.32 18.73 6.54
C ASP A 242 -3.82 18.41 6.61
N GLN A 243 -4.42 18.58 7.79
CA GLN A 243 -5.86 18.41 8.02
C GLN A 243 -6.74 19.38 7.21
N LYS A 244 -6.16 20.45 6.64
CA LYS A 244 -6.84 21.45 5.81
C LYS A 244 -6.66 21.19 4.33
N PHE A 245 -6.03 20.07 3.94
CA PHE A 245 -5.85 19.70 2.54
C PHE A 245 -7.19 19.70 1.80
N LYS A 246 -7.24 20.38 0.65
CA LYS A 246 -8.45 20.56 -0.18
C LYS A 246 -8.08 20.52 -1.66
N ALA A 247 -9.01 20.04 -2.48
CA ALA A 247 -8.96 20.07 -3.93
C ALA A 247 -10.33 20.45 -4.51
N GLU A 248 -10.37 20.90 -5.75
CA GLU A 248 -11.61 21.20 -6.46
C GLU A 248 -12.13 19.95 -7.19
N PHE A 249 -13.46 19.77 -7.21
CA PHE A 249 -14.15 18.70 -7.91
C PHE A 249 -15.23 19.25 -8.83
N ASN A 250 -15.45 18.60 -9.95
CA ASN A 250 -16.50 18.95 -10.88
C ASN A 250 -17.84 18.31 -10.46
N PHE A 251 -18.61 19.03 -9.66
CA PHE A 251 -19.92 18.54 -9.20
C PHE A 251 -20.97 18.35 -10.30
N PHE A 252 -20.76 18.91 -11.49
CA PHE A 252 -21.58 18.59 -12.65
C PHE A 252 -21.41 17.12 -13.04
N ASN A 253 -20.18 16.61 -13.02
CA ASN A 253 -19.89 15.19 -13.29
C ASN A 253 -20.44 14.29 -12.18
N VAL A 254 -20.32 14.69 -10.91
CA VAL A 254 -20.92 13.95 -9.79
C VAL A 254 -22.43 13.77 -10.00
N HIS A 255 -23.12 14.83 -10.49
CA HIS A 255 -24.57 14.79 -10.68
C HIS A 255 -24.99 14.08 -11.98
N TYR A 256 -24.33 14.38 -13.11
CA TYR A 256 -24.79 13.91 -14.42
C TYR A 256 -23.99 12.70 -14.96
N ALA A 257 -22.75 12.55 -14.56
CA ALA A 257 -21.92 11.42 -14.95
C ALA A 257 -21.76 10.35 -13.85
N TYR A 258 -22.44 10.55 -12.71
CA TYR A 258 -22.46 9.62 -11.57
C TYR A 258 -21.06 9.29 -11.04
N THR A 259 -20.11 10.24 -11.08
CA THR A 259 -18.77 10.00 -10.57
C THR A 259 -18.75 9.86 -9.04
N HIS A 260 -17.89 8.98 -8.54
CA HIS A 260 -17.79 8.65 -7.12
C HIS A 260 -16.42 9.03 -6.56
N ILE A 261 -16.38 9.40 -5.27
CA ILE A 261 -15.15 9.68 -4.55
C ILE A 261 -15.16 8.86 -3.27
N VAL A 262 -14.13 8.05 -3.10
CA VAL A 262 -13.91 7.24 -1.91
C VAL A 262 -12.49 7.46 -1.40
N GLY A 263 -12.24 7.23 -0.12
CA GLY A 263 -10.91 7.24 0.46
C GLY A 263 -10.70 6.01 1.32
N THR A 264 -9.49 5.49 1.33
CA THR A 264 -9.10 4.36 2.16
C THR A 264 -7.90 4.70 3.01
N SER A 265 -7.92 4.30 4.27
CA SER A 265 -6.82 4.44 5.22
C SER A 265 -6.57 3.09 5.87
N GLY A 266 -5.77 2.27 5.20
CA GLY A 266 -5.46 0.90 5.58
C GLY A 266 -6.41 -0.13 4.97
N GLY A 267 -5.99 -1.39 5.00
CA GLY A 267 -6.82 -2.55 4.68
C GLY A 267 -7.50 -3.12 5.91
N ASN A 268 -8.37 -4.09 5.72
CA ASN A 268 -8.94 -4.90 6.79
C ASN A 268 -8.23 -6.27 6.87
N THR A 269 -8.66 -7.10 7.81
CA THR A 269 -8.07 -8.43 8.03
C THR A 269 -8.26 -9.37 6.83
N ASN A 270 -9.36 -9.25 6.07
CA ASN A 270 -9.58 -10.09 4.88
C ASN A 270 -8.71 -9.65 3.71
N ASP A 271 -8.51 -8.33 3.54
CA ASP A 271 -7.57 -7.81 2.55
C ASP A 271 -6.14 -8.30 2.84
N MET A 272 -5.76 -8.41 4.11
CA MET A 272 -4.45 -8.94 4.50
C MET A 272 -4.34 -10.45 4.27
N ARG A 273 -5.40 -11.22 4.50
CA ARG A 273 -5.44 -12.66 4.17
C ARG A 273 -5.28 -12.89 2.67
N GLU A 274 -5.95 -12.08 1.85
CA GLU A 274 -5.80 -12.14 0.40
C GLU A 274 -4.37 -11.80 -0.03
N ALA A 275 -3.78 -10.72 0.50
CA ALA A 275 -2.41 -10.36 0.22
C ALA A 275 -1.43 -11.49 0.58
N ILE A 276 -1.55 -12.10 1.76
CA ILE A 276 -0.72 -13.24 2.19
C ILE A 276 -0.92 -14.44 1.24
N ALA A 277 -2.14 -14.76 0.88
CA ALA A 277 -2.43 -15.87 -0.02
C ALA A 277 -1.79 -15.66 -1.39
N MET A 278 -1.94 -14.47 -1.98
CA MET A 278 -1.34 -14.13 -3.28
C MET A 278 0.20 -14.15 -3.26
N MET A 279 0.82 -13.71 -2.16
CA MET A 279 2.27 -13.82 -1.97
C MET A 279 2.73 -15.28 -1.89
N ASN A 280 2.03 -16.11 -1.12
CA ASN A 280 2.34 -17.55 -0.97
C ASN A 280 2.14 -18.32 -2.28
N GLU A 281 1.19 -17.92 -3.11
CA GLU A 281 0.95 -18.47 -4.44
C GLU A 281 1.96 -17.96 -5.49
N GLY A 282 2.79 -16.99 -5.14
CA GLY A 282 3.74 -16.35 -6.06
C GLY A 282 3.07 -15.48 -7.12
N ARG A 283 1.83 -15.05 -6.90
CA ARG A 283 1.07 -14.17 -7.81
C ARG A 283 1.55 -12.74 -7.74
N ILE A 284 1.94 -12.26 -6.56
CA ILE A 284 2.49 -10.91 -6.35
C ILE A 284 3.83 -10.97 -5.63
N ASN A 285 4.70 -10.00 -5.92
CA ASN A 285 6.01 -9.87 -5.32
C ASN A 285 6.25 -8.48 -4.73
N PRO A 286 5.78 -8.19 -3.51
CA PRO A 286 5.95 -6.89 -2.89
C PRO A 286 7.41 -6.55 -2.51
N ALA A 287 8.36 -7.48 -2.65
CA ALA A 287 9.79 -7.21 -2.41
C ALA A 287 10.32 -6.03 -3.25
N VAL A 288 9.72 -5.76 -4.42
CA VAL A 288 10.05 -4.60 -5.27
C VAL A 288 9.87 -3.26 -4.58
N MET A 289 9.08 -3.21 -3.49
CA MET A 289 8.88 -2.01 -2.67
C MET A 289 10.10 -1.69 -1.80
N ILE A 290 10.95 -2.69 -1.48
CA ILE A 290 12.10 -2.54 -0.59
C ILE A 290 13.31 -2.04 -1.39
N THR A 291 14.03 -1.07 -0.84
CA THR A 291 15.26 -0.55 -1.43
C THR A 291 16.44 -0.57 -0.49
N HIS A 292 16.20 -0.66 0.81
CA HIS A 292 17.23 -0.67 1.84
C HIS A 292 16.94 -1.72 2.89
N VAL A 293 17.99 -2.25 3.49
CA VAL A 293 17.92 -3.17 4.63
C VAL A 293 18.84 -2.67 5.73
N GLY A 294 18.40 -2.79 6.98
CA GLY A 294 19.18 -2.44 8.16
C GLY A 294 18.85 -3.32 9.36
N GLY A 295 19.65 -3.20 10.41
CA GLY A 295 19.41 -3.79 11.71
C GLY A 295 18.65 -2.85 12.64
N LEU A 296 18.29 -3.33 13.84
CA LEU A 296 17.59 -2.52 14.85
C LEU A 296 18.40 -1.30 15.30
N ASP A 297 19.71 -1.41 15.31
CA ASP A 297 20.67 -0.34 15.63
C ASP A 297 20.58 0.85 14.65
N ALA A 298 20.20 0.62 13.40
CA ALA A 298 19.99 1.66 12.40
C ALA A 298 18.57 2.26 12.42
N CYS A 299 17.63 1.67 13.13
CA CYS A 299 16.21 1.98 13.02
C CYS A 299 15.87 3.42 13.41
N ALA A 300 16.37 3.89 14.56
CA ALA A 300 16.06 5.23 15.07
C ALA A 300 16.54 6.33 14.11
N GLU A 301 17.81 6.24 13.68
CA GLU A 301 18.40 7.19 12.73
C GLU A 301 17.66 7.16 11.37
N THR A 302 17.34 5.97 10.88
CA THR A 302 16.57 5.78 9.64
C THR A 302 15.20 6.44 9.74
N THR A 303 14.50 6.27 10.85
CA THR A 303 13.16 6.84 11.05
C THR A 303 13.19 8.36 11.12
N MET A 304 14.16 8.93 11.82
CA MET A 304 14.30 10.38 11.95
C MET A 304 14.64 11.08 10.64
N HIS A 305 15.42 10.42 9.78
CA HIS A 305 15.90 10.96 8.50
C HIS A 305 15.17 10.35 7.28
N LEU A 306 14.07 9.63 7.49
CA LEU A 306 13.36 8.93 6.42
C LEU A 306 13.04 9.78 5.18
N PRO A 307 12.62 11.05 5.29
CA PRO A 307 12.36 11.90 4.12
C PRO A 307 13.61 12.22 3.28
N GLU A 308 14.81 12.10 3.87
CA GLU A 308 16.09 12.41 3.24
C GLU A 308 16.69 11.17 2.53
N ILE A 309 16.22 9.97 2.87
CA ILE A 309 16.72 8.72 2.32
C ILE A 309 15.92 8.34 1.07
N PRO A 310 16.51 8.39 -0.13
CA PRO A 310 15.81 8.10 -1.37
C PRO A 310 15.34 6.65 -1.47
N GLY A 311 14.49 6.38 -2.45
CA GLY A 311 14.02 5.04 -2.78
C GLY A 311 12.72 4.63 -2.09
N GLY A 312 12.51 3.32 -1.95
CA GLY A 312 11.31 2.70 -1.41
C GLY A 312 11.38 2.42 0.09
N LYS A 313 10.76 1.32 0.52
CA LYS A 313 10.70 0.90 1.93
C LYS A 313 12.09 0.52 2.46
N LYS A 314 12.28 0.75 3.76
CA LYS A 314 13.47 0.39 4.54
C LYS A 314 13.09 -0.77 5.45
N LEU A 315 13.64 -1.95 5.15
CA LEU A 315 13.38 -3.17 5.92
C LEU A 315 14.34 -3.26 7.10
N ILE A 316 13.83 -3.45 8.30
CA ILE A 316 14.62 -3.59 9.53
C ILE A 316 14.52 -5.03 10.04
N TYR A 317 15.66 -5.70 10.15
CA TYR A 317 15.79 -6.99 10.83
C TYR A 317 16.23 -6.79 12.27
N THR A 318 15.33 -6.97 13.21
CA THR A 318 15.51 -6.56 14.62
C THR A 318 16.53 -7.39 15.40
N HIS A 319 16.91 -8.56 14.91
CA HIS A 319 17.91 -9.45 15.50
C HIS A 319 19.30 -9.38 14.84
N VAL A 320 19.48 -8.42 13.93
CA VAL A 320 20.75 -8.22 13.19
C VAL A 320 21.28 -6.83 13.53
N SER A 321 22.60 -6.70 13.63
CA SER A 321 23.30 -5.41 13.63
C SER A 321 23.81 -5.14 12.23
N LEU A 322 23.23 -4.16 11.56
CA LEU A 322 23.55 -3.79 10.19
C LEU A 322 23.25 -2.31 9.96
N PRO A 323 24.21 -1.49 9.54
CA PRO A 323 23.92 -0.13 9.09
C PRO A 323 22.91 -0.16 7.96
N LEU A 324 22.04 0.87 7.89
CA LEU A 324 21.10 0.98 6.76
C LEU A 324 21.88 0.95 5.44
N THR A 325 21.62 -0.05 4.62
CA THR A 325 22.34 -0.31 3.38
C THR A 325 21.37 -0.43 2.22
N ALA A 326 21.62 0.30 1.13
CA ALA A 326 20.89 0.12 -0.11
C ALA A 326 21.12 -1.28 -0.68
N ILE A 327 20.07 -1.93 -1.18
CA ILE A 327 20.19 -3.27 -1.79
C ILE A 327 21.14 -3.24 -2.99
N SER A 328 21.20 -2.11 -3.73
CA SER A 328 22.16 -1.91 -4.82
C SER A 328 23.62 -1.98 -4.40
N ASP A 329 23.92 -1.74 -3.13
CA ASP A 329 25.30 -1.69 -2.61
C ASP A 329 25.76 -3.01 -2.01
N PHE A 330 24.87 -4.00 -1.87
CA PHE A 330 25.18 -5.27 -1.20
C PHE A 330 26.32 -6.04 -1.88
N GLU A 331 26.32 -6.08 -3.21
CA GLU A 331 27.38 -6.79 -3.95
C GLU A 331 28.77 -6.18 -3.67
N GLU A 332 28.86 -4.83 -3.66
CA GLU A 332 30.15 -4.16 -3.43
C GLU A 332 30.59 -4.26 -1.97
N LYS A 333 29.67 -4.04 -1.03
CA LYS A 333 29.95 -4.15 0.40
C LYS A 333 30.30 -5.58 0.81
N GLY A 334 29.63 -6.60 0.25
CA GLY A 334 29.91 -7.99 0.52
C GLY A 334 31.28 -8.49 0.05
N LYS A 335 31.98 -7.74 -0.82
CA LYS A 335 33.38 -8.05 -1.18
C LYS A 335 34.36 -7.73 -0.04
N SER A 336 34.04 -6.73 0.77
CA SER A 336 34.88 -6.30 1.90
C SER A 336 34.40 -6.85 3.25
N ASP A 337 33.11 -7.18 3.35
CA ASP A 337 32.47 -7.74 4.54
C ASP A 337 31.53 -8.89 4.12
N PRO A 338 32.01 -10.14 4.12
CA PRO A 338 31.27 -11.29 3.59
C PRO A 338 30.12 -11.79 4.51
N PHE A 339 29.72 -11.03 5.55
CA PHE A 339 28.62 -11.40 6.45
C PHE A 339 27.44 -10.45 6.39
#